data_725f6e842d7485106637f2a919e5b30c
#
_entry.id   725f6e842d7485106637f2a919e5b30c
#
_cell.length_a   1.000
_cell.length_b   1.000
_cell.length_c   1.000
_cell.angle_alpha   90.00
_cell.angle_beta   90.00
_cell.angle_gamma   90.00
#
_symmetry.space_group_name_H-M   'P 1'
#
loop_
_entity.id
_entity.type
_entity.pdbx_description
1 polymer ?
#
loop_
_entity_poly.entity_id
_entity_poly.type
_entity_poly.pdbx_seq_one_letter_code
_entity_poly.pdbx_strand_id
1 'polypeptide(L)'
;MLPLERLWREQSRTPVLTVSGAIILIVAAVDWWTKPYVSLGFLYLFPIMFAAAFLPRWTIAVLAVACAYLAELFSSLEPSFVRLTFESLALVGCGLFVGELVRNRRLDLQSQERLKALVETSPAAIVTVGEQGFIEVANRAAVELLAPRVGDLIGYPIAAFLPELHHALRWEQAPQFRASMQCRGQRGNGEPFTADIWFSTYRENNAPHLAAIIADVTEDQALEVSTRESREPQVLSTRETDVLRLLVQGLTNKEIGARMDISESAVKNTMQQLFGKAGVRTRSQLVRVALEEFRNVL
;
A
#
# COMPACT_ATOMS: atom_id res chain seq x y z
N MET A 1 21.44 -4.10 -8.81
CA MET A 1 21.90 -3.21 -7.74
C MET A 1 23.26 -2.69 -8.09
N LEU A 2 23.40 -1.37 -8.26
CA LEU A 2 24.69 -0.71 -8.53
C LEU A 2 25.65 -0.98 -7.37
N PRO A 3 26.96 -1.20 -7.63
CA PRO A 3 27.93 -1.56 -6.60
C PRO A 3 28.04 -0.51 -5.46
N LEU A 4 27.66 0.73 -5.72
CA LEU A 4 27.65 1.83 -4.74
C LEU A 4 26.60 1.66 -3.63
N GLU A 5 25.45 1.00 -3.89
CA GLU A 5 24.41 0.81 -2.88
C GLU A 5 24.85 -0.13 -1.74
N ARG A 6 25.78 -1.04 -1.99
CA ARG A 6 26.33 -1.92 -0.95
C ARG A 6 27.19 -1.18 0.08
N LEU A 7 27.81 -0.08 -0.32
CA LEU A 7 28.68 0.72 0.58
C LEU A 7 27.86 1.49 1.64
N TRP A 8 26.55 1.70 1.41
CA TRP A 8 25.71 2.52 2.25
C TRP A 8 24.87 1.73 3.28
N ARG A 9 25.06 0.39 3.35
CA ARG A 9 24.41 -0.43 4.38
C ARG A 9 25.07 -0.21 5.75
N GLU A 10 24.30 -0.37 6.83
CA GLU A 10 24.82 -0.26 8.22
C GLU A 10 25.99 -1.22 8.50
N GLN A 11 26.01 -2.40 7.87
CA GLN A 11 27.12 -3.36 7.94
C GLN A 11 28.45 -2.80 7.41
N SER A 12 28.42 -1.76 6.58
CA SER A 12 29.62 -1.10 6.02
C SER A 12 30.09 0.09 6.85
N ARG A 13 29.47 0.39 8.00
CA ARG A 13 29.79 1.56 8.82
C ARG A 13 31.26 1.57 9.28
N THR A 14 31.71 0.49 9.91
CA THR A 14 33.08 0.38 10.42
C THR A 14 34.13 0.49 9.33
N PRO A 15 34.09 -0.31 8.22
CA PRO A 15 35.09 -0.20 7.17
C PRO A 15 35.09 1.16 6.46
N VAL A 16 33.93 1.80 6.26
CA VAL A 16 33.87 3.11 5.64
C VAL A 16 34.48 4.18 6.53
N LEU A 17 34.19 4.17 7.84
CA LEU A 17 34.77 5.12 8.78
C LEU A 17 36.29 4.92 8.94
N THR A 18 36.80 3.68 8.96
CA THR A 18 38.24 3.41 9.01
C THR A 18 38.95 3.88 7.74
N VAL A 19 38.37 3.62 6.56
CA VAL A 19 38.89 4.10 5.27
C VAL A 19 38.87 5.62 5.22
N SER A 20 37.79 6.28 5.65
CA SER A 20 37.71 7.74 5.71
C SER A 20 38.74 8.32 6.64
N GLY A 21 38.97 7.73 7.82
CA GLY A 21 40.04 8.13 8.74
C GLY A 21 41.45 7.95 8.13
N ALA A 22 41.71 6.83 7.46
CA ALA A 22 42.97 6.58 6.78
C ALA A 22 43.22 7.61 5.66
N ILE A 23 42.19 7.94 4.87
CA ILE A 23 42.28 8.97 3.82
C ILE A 23 42.62 10.34 4.43
N ILE A 24 41.99 10.73 5.55
CA ILE A 24 42.32 11.99 6.24
C ILE A 24 43.77 12.01 6.66
N LEU A 25 44.27 10.92 7.23
CA LEU A 25 45.71 10.85 7.63
C LEU A 25 46.66 10.90 6.43
N ILE A 26 46.32 10.23 5.33
CA ILE A 26 47.10 10.26 4.10
C ILE A 26 47.14 11.68 3.52
N VAL A 27 45.98 12.34 3.43
CA VAL A 27 45.87 13.71 2.94
C VAL A 27 46.69 14.64 3.82
N ALA A 28 46.63 14.53 5.16
CA ALA A 28 47.41 15.32 6.09
C ALA A 28 48.92 15.09 5.93
N ALA A 29 49.38 13.85 5.75
CA ALA A 29 50.76 13.50 5.54
C ALA A 29 51.31 14.06 4.20
N VAL A 30 50.51 13.96 3.12
CA VAL A 30 50.87 14.50 1.81
C VAL A 30 50.93 16.03 1.84
N ASP A 31 49.94 16.68 2.50
CA ASP A 31 49.84 18.12 2.64
C ASP A 31 51.04 18.66 3.43
N TRP A 32 51.47 17.96 4.49
CA TRP A 32 52.66 18.27 5.24
C TRP A 32 53.95 18.18 4.40
N TRP A 33 54.02 17.13 3.53
CA TRP A 33 55.21 16.95 2.65
C TRP A 33 55.25 17.99 1.54
N THR A 34 54.09 18.34 0.96
CA THR A 34 54.01 19.29 -0.18
C THR A 34 53.88 20.74 0.25
N LYS A 35 53.92 21.02 1.54
CA LYS A 35 53.69 22.32 2.17
C LYS A 35 54.23 23.56 1.45
N PRO A 36 55.43 23.55 0.85
CA PRO A 36 55.93 24.76 0.18
C PRO A 36 55.32 25.02 -1.20
N TYR A 37 54.58 24.04 -1.80
CA TYR A 37 54.18 24.10 -3.20
C TYR A 37 52.65 24.12 -3.44
N VAL A 38 51.90 23.32 -2.73
CA VAL A 38 50.45 23.14 -2.98
C VAL A 38 49.71 22.88 -1.68
N SER A 39 48.56 23.54 -1.47
CA SER A 39 47.62 23.20 -0.40
C SER A 39 46.55 22.23 -0.94
N LEU A 40 46.39 21.09 -0.29
CA LEU A 40 45.48 20.03 -0.68
C LEU A 40 44.20 20.02 0.18
N GLY A 41 43.87 21.15 0.83
CA GLY A 41 42.72 21.27 1.75
C GLY A 41 41.40 20.79 1.17
N PHE A 42 41.17 20.96 -0.14
CA PHE A 42 39.96 20.47 -0.80
C PHE A 42 39.80 18.94 -0.81
N LEU A 43 40.91 18.18 -0.69
CA LEU A 43 40.84 16.70 -0.65
C LEU A 43 40.17 16.16 0.62
N TYR A 44 40.14 16.96 1.70
CA TYR A 44 39.41 16.56 2.92
C TYR A 44 37.90 16.46 2.69
N LEU A 45 37.36 17.03 1.61
CA LEU A 45 35.98 16.93 1.24
C LEU A 45 35.54 15.46 1.04
N PHE A 46 36.35 14.65 0.35
CA PHE A 46 36.01 13.27 0.03
C PHE A 46 35.78 12.39 1.29
N PRO A 47 36.76 12.29 2.22
CA PRO A 47 36.56 11.48 3.42
C PRO A 47 35.41 11.99 4.30
N ILE A 48 35.19 13.32 4.36
CA ILE A 48 34.03 13.89 5.08
C ILE A 48 32.73 13.45 4.45
N MET A 49 32.62 13.49 3.11
CA MET A 49 31.41 13.03 2.40
C MET A 49 31.12 11.54 2.65
N PHE A 50 32.15 10.69 2.67
CA PHE A 50 31.99 9.27 2.97
C PHE A 50 31.60 9.05 4.44
N ALA A 51 32.24 9.72 5.37
CA ALA A 51 31.97 9.63 6.80
C ALA A 51 30.57 10.17 7.16
N ALA A 52 30.11 11.22 6.46
CA ALA A 52 28.82 11.88 6.70
C ALA A 52 27.61 10.94 6.56
N ALA A 53 27.73 9.88 5.76
CA ALA A 53 26.70 8.88 5.60
C ALA A 53 26.38 8.07 6.89
N PHE A 54 27.33 8.02 7.82
CA PHE A 54 27.25 7.16 9.02
C PHE A 54 27.39 7.92 10.33
N LEU A 55 27.77 9.21 10.28
CA LEU A 55 27.99 10.03 11.46
C LEU A 55 26.77 10.89 11.80
N PRO A 56 26.51 11.18 13.08
CA PRO A 56 25.52 12.16 13.47
C PRO A 56 25.93 13.58 13.07
N ARG A 57 24.97 14.48 12.91
CA ARG A 57 25.17 15.84 12.40
C ARG A 57 26.29 16.61 13.15
N TRP A 58 26.30 16.52 14.48
CA TRP A 58 27.29 17.23 15.28
C TRP A 58 28.73 16.72 15.09
N THR A 59 28.90 15.39 14.90
CA THR A 59 30.25 14.82 14.65
C THR A 59 30.76 15.15 13.24
N ILE A 60 29.87 15.27 12.25
CA ILE A 60 30.24 15.76 10.91
C ILE A 60 30.77 17.17 11.02
N ALA A 61 30.11 18.06 11.76
CA ALA A 61 30.54 19.43 11.94
C ALA A 61 31.90 19.50 12.65
N VAL A 62 32.10 18.75 13.72
CA VAL A 62 33.39 18.69 14.44
C VAL A 62 34.50 18.16 13.54
N LEU A 63 34.27 17.08 12.78
CA LEU A 63 35.23 16.50 11.88
C LEU A 63 35.60 17.48 10.75
N ALA A 64 34.62 18.17 10.19
CA ALA A 64 34.84 19.15 9.13
C ALA A 64 35.67 20.33 9.61
N VAL A 65 35.41 20.87 10.81
CA VAL A 65 36.20 21.95 11.40
C VAL A 65 37.61 21.48 11.72
N ALA A 66 37.76 20.24 12.23
CA ALA A 66 39.11 19.67 12.48
C ALA A 66 39.90 19.50 11.17
N CYS A 67 39.27 19.05 10.09
CA CYS A 67 39.93 18.96 8.78
C CYS A 67 40.27 20.32 8.20
N ALA A 68 39.42 21.34 8.35
CA ALA A 68 39.73 22.71 7.95
C ALA A 68 40.93 23.27 8.74
N TYR A 69 40.97 22.99 10.04
CA TYR A 69 42.10 23.39 10.88
C TYR A 69 43.40 22.70 10.46
N LEU A 70 43.39 21.42 10.12
CA LEU A 70 44.52 20.68 9.59
C LEU A 70 44.99 21.27 8.25
N ALA A 71 44.08 21.58 7.34
CA ALA A 71 44.37 22.21 6.06
C ALA A 71 45.08 23.58 6.25
N GLU A 72 44.60 24.39 7.20
CA GLU A 72 45.19 25.67 7.53
C GLU A 72 46.60 25.52 8.16
N LEU A 73 46.79 24.55 9.08
CA LEU A 73 48.05 24.28 9.75
C LEU A 73 49.17 23.88 8.76
N PHE A 74 48.80 23.14 7.71
CA PHE A 74 49.74 22.67 6.70
C PHE A 74 49.82 23.59 5.48
N SER A 75 49.04 24.66 5.41
CA SER A 75 49.10 25.67 4.36
C SER A 75 50.42 26.42 4.40
N SER A 76 50.95 26.74 3.22
CA SER A 76 52.15 27.59 3.06
C SER A 76 51.85 29.08 3.17
N LEU A 77 50.58 29.46 3.21
CA LEU A 77 50.13 30.84 3.32
C LEU A 77 50.06 31.26 4.79
N GLU A 78 50.18 32.59 5.04
CA GLU A 78 49.99 33.12 6.38
C GLU A 78 48.62 32.71 6.94
N PRO A 79 48.53 32.31 8.23
CA PRO A 79 47.26 31.91 8.85
C PRO A 79 46.25 33.03 8.72
N SER A 80 45.04 32.68 8.15
CA SER A 80 43.96 33.63 7.97
C SER A 80 42.70 33.12 8.60
N PHE A 81 42.17 33.83 9.58
CA PHE A 81 40.89 33.51 10.22
C PHE A 81 39.73 33.47 9.20
N VAL A 82 39.78 34.34 8.19
CA VAL A 82 38.77 34.41 7.13
C VAL A 82 38.78 33.12 6.29
N ARG A 83 39.96 32.63 5.89
CA ARG A 83 40.12 31.41 5.10
C ARG A 83 39.64 30.20 5.89
N LEU A 84 40.05 30.07 7.16
CA LEU A 84 39.62 29.00 8.05
C LEU A 84 38.07 28.96 8.21
N THR A 85 37.46 30.14 8.36
CA THR A 85 35.99 30.21 8.49
C THR A 85 35.27 29.76 7.21
N PHE A 86 35.72 30.21 6.03
CA PHE A 86 35.11 29.81 4.76
C PHE A 86 35.33 28.32 4.46
N GLU A 87 36.52 27.78 4.70
CA GLU A 87 36.82 26.35 4.53
C GLU A 87 36.01 25.50 5.50
N SER A 88 35.94 25.89 6.77
CA SER A 88 35.09 25.20 7.76
C SER A 88 33.62 25.22 7.35
N LEU A 89 33.08 26.35 6.93
CA LEU A 89 31.72 26.49 6.48
C LEU A 89 31.42 25.63 5.25
N ALA A 90 32.33 25.60 4.28
CA ALA A 90 32.19 24.79 3.07
C ALA A 90 32.23 23.30 3.40
N LEU A 91 33.19 22.82 4.19
CA LEU A 91 33.30 21.40 4.58
C LEU A 91 32.12 20.95 5.46
N VAL A 92 31.69 21.78 6.41
CA VAL A 92 30.49 21.51 7.24
C VAL A 92 29.24 21.46 6.37
N GLY A 93 29.04 22.46 5.51
CA GLY A 93 27.89 22.53 4.62
C GLY A 93 27.79 21.32 3.69
N CYS A 94 28.88 20.97 3.01
CA CYS A 94 28.92 19.78 2.15
C CYS A 94 28.71 18.48 2.93
N GLY A 95 29.36 18.34 4.08
CA GLY A 95 29.21 17.14 4.91
C GLY A 95 27.78 16.98 5.42
N LEU A 96 27.15 18.05 5.92
CA LEU A 96 25.76 18.02 6.38
C LEU A 96 24.79 17.75 5.23
N PHE A 97 25.00 18.37 4.07
CA PHE A 97 24.17 18.16 2.89
C PHE A 97 24.19 16.69 2.43
N VAL A 98 25.38 16.11 2.29
CA VAL A 98 25.52 14.70 1.91
C VAL A 98 24.94 13.78 2.97
N GLY A 99 25.20 14.05 4.25
CA GLY A 99 24.64 13.28 5.35
C GLY A 99 23.11 13.30 5.36
N GLU A 100 22.49 14.45 5.07
CA GLU A 100 21.04 14.58 4.96
C GLU A 100 20.48 13.84 3.72
N LEU A 101 21.15 13.99 2.58
CA LEU A 101 20.76 13.30 1.35
C LEU A 101 20.74 11.78 1.53
N VAL A 102 21.78 11.23 2.12
CA VAL A 102 21.87 9.78 2.39
C VAL A 102 20.84 9.34 3.41
N ARG A 103 20.59 10.13 4.44
CA ARG A 103 19.57 9.83 5.47
C ARG A 103 18.17 9.80 4.88
N ASN A 104 17.80 10.80 4.09
CA ASN A 104 16.52 10.85 3.41
C ASN A 104 16.34 9.66 2.47
N ARG A 105 17.37 9.35 1.68
CA ARG A 105 17.34 8.17 0.80
C ARG A 105 17.13 6.86 1.55
N ARG A 106 17.75 6.69 2.72
CA ARG A 106 17.56 5.50 3.57
C ARG A 106 16.12 5.42 4.11
N LEU A 107 15.58 6.55 4.56
CA LEU A 107 14.20 6.59 5.06
C LEU A 107 13.20 6.23 3.97
N ASP A 108 13.40 6.74 2.75
CA ASP A 108 12.57 6.41 1.60
C ASP A 108 12.63 4.90 1.28
N LEU A 109 13.83 4.32 1.21
CA LEU A 109 14.00 2.89 0.97
C LEU A 109 13.36 2.04 2.07
N GLN A 110 13.54 2.38 3.34
CA GLN A 110 12.92 1.68 4.45
C GLN A 110 11.39 1.77 4.41
N SER A 111 10.86 2.93 4.04
CA SER A 111 9.41 3.11 3.88
C SER A 111 8.87 2.25 2.74
N GLN A 112 9.55 2.21 1.60
CA GLN A 112 9.18 1.35 0.47
C GLN A 112 9.24 -0.14 0.82
N GLU A 113 10.32 -0.59 1.48
CA GLU A 113 10.45 -1.98 1.94
C GLU A 113 9.35 -2.36 2.92
N ARG A 114 9.01 -1.46 3.86
CA ARG A 114 7.93 -1.68 4.82
C ARG A 114 6.57 -1.79 4.14
N LEU A 115 6.27 -0.88 3.19
CA LEU A 115 5.02 -0.94 2.43
C LEU A 115 4.93 -2.23 1.61
N LYS A 116 6.01 -2.60 0.93
CA LYS A 116 6.08 -3.87 0.19
C LYS A 116 5.85 -5.07 1.10
N ALA A 117 6.47 -5.10 2.27
CA ALA A 117 6.27 -6.19 3.24
C ALA A 117 4.82 -6.26 3.72
N LEU A 118 4.17 -5.11 4.01
CA LEU A 118 2.76 -5.07 4.43
C LEU A 118 1.82 -5.60 3.35
N VAL A 119 2.05 -5.24 2.08
CA VAL A 119 1.26 -5.74 0.96
C VAL A 119 1.50 -7.24 0.77
N GLU A 120 2.76 -7.69 0.83
CA GLU A 120 3.15 -9.08 0.61
C GLU A 120 2.64 -10.02 1.71
N THR A 121 2.58 -9.57 2.95
CA THR A 121 2.07 -10.34 4.10
C THR A 121 0.57 -10.21 4.33
N SER A 122 -0.13 -9.39 3.54
CA SER A 122 -1.58 -9.27 3.63
C SER A 122 -2.27 -10.61 3.34
N PRO A 123 -3.24 -11.03 4.16
CA PRO A 123 -4.03 -12.22 3.88
C PRO A 123 -5.01 -12.02 2.71
N ALA A 124 -5.34 -10.78 2.37
CA ALA A 124 -6.17 -10.47 1.22
C ALA A 124 -5.34 -10.47 -0.06
N ALA A 125 -5.87 -11.03 -1.14
CA ALA A 125 -5.27 -10.99 -2.45
C ALA A 125 -5.30 -9.56 -3.01
N ILE A 126 -4.13 -8.98 -3.27
CA ILE A 126 -3.98 -7.62 -3.76
C ILE A 126 -3.32 -7.67 -5.13
N VAL A 127 -3.92 -7.01 -6.12
CA VAL A 127 -3.36 -6.87 -7.46
C VAL A 127 -3.44 -5.43 -7.94
N THR A 128 -2.47 -5.01 -8.73
CA THR A 128 -2.58 -3.79 -9.55
C THR A 128 -2.53 -4.17 -11.02
N VAL A 129 -3.32 -3.45 -11.81
CA VAL A 129 -3.48 -3.71 -13.23
C VAL A 129 -3.22 -2.42 -13.97
N GLY A 130 -2.33 -2.48 -14.97
CA GLY A 130 -1.99 -1.34 -15.81
C GLY A 130 -3.04 -1.05 -16.87
N GLU A 131 -2.82 0.01 -17.65
CA GLU A 131 -3.71 0.52 -18.70
C GLU A 131 -4.12 -0.58 -19.72
N GLN A 132 -3.21 -1.47 -20.05
CA GLN A 132 -3.44 -2.54 -21.03
C GLN A 132 -4.17 -3.76 -20.44
N GLY A 133 -4.50 -3.74 -19.15
CA GLY A 133 -5.17 -4.85 -18.48
C GLY A 133 -4.25 -5.98 -18.00
N PHE A 134 -2.92 -5.75 -17.99
CA PHE A 134 -1.96 -6.70 -17.46
C PHE A 134 -1.68 -6.44 -15.97
N ILE A 135 -1.49 -7.51 -15.23
CA ILE A 135 -1.13 -7.45 -13.80
C ILE A 135 0.32 -6.97 -13.69
N GLU A 136 0.54 -5.87 -12.96
CA GLU A 136 1.84 -5.25 -12.72
C GLU A 136 2.38 -5.57 -11.32
N VAL A 137 1.48 -5.68 -10.35
CA VAL A 137 1.81 -6.07 -8.98
C VAL A 137 0.80 -7.09 -8.50
N ALA A 138 1.29 -8.11 -7.83
CA ALA A 138 0.49 -9.12 -7.14
C ALA A 138 1.20 -9.50 -5.84
N ASN A 139 0.46 -9.59 -4.73
CA ASN A 139 1.01 -10.11 -3.50
C ASN A 139 0.92 -11.64 -3.45
N ARG A 140 1.55 -12.24 -2.45
CA ARG A 140 1.55 -13.69 -2.26
C ARG A 140 0.14 -14.29 -2.20
N ALA A 141 -0.78 -13.65 -1.49
CA ALA A 141 -2.16 -14.13 -1.40
C ALA A 141 -2.88 -14.13 -2.77
N ALA A 142 -2.59 -13.16 -3.65
CA ALA A 142 -3.12 -13.14 -5.00
C ALA A 142 -2.57 -14.29 -5.86
N VAL A 143 -1.28 -14.61 -5.74
CA VAL A 143 -0.67 -15.75 -6.43
C VAL A 143 -1.28 -17.07 -5.95
N GLU A 144 -1.48 -17.23 -4.65
CA GLU A 144 -2.11 -18.41 -4.07
C GLU A 144 -3.60 -18.55 -4.49
N LEU A 145 -4.34 -17.43 -4.50
CA LEU A 145 -5.74 -17.41 -4.88
C LEU A 145 -5.96 -17.69 -6.36
N LEU A 146 -5.26 -16.98 -7.24
CA LEU A 146 -5.46 -17.08 -8.69
C LEU A 146 -4.73 -18.26 -9.32
N ALA A 147 -3.77 -18.86 -8.60
CA ALA A 147 -3.05 -20.08 -8.95
C ALA A 147 -2.62 -20.14 -10.44
N PRO A 148 -1.72 -19.25 -10.91
CA PRO A 148 -1.31 -19.22 -12.30
C PRO A 148 -0.68 -20.55 -12.71
N ARG A 149 -0.85 -20.94 -13.98
CA ARG A 149 -0.32 -22.23 -14.49
C ARG A 149 1.20 -22.33 -14.43
N VAL A 150 1.89 -21.20 -14.56
CA VAL A 150 3.37 -21.13 -14.58
C VAL A 150 3.80 -19.83 -13.87
N GLY A 151 4.64 -19.97 -12.85
CA GLY A 151 5.41 -18.86 -12.25
C GLY A 151 4.60 -17.79 -11.54
N ASP A 152 4.85 -16.54 -11.90
CA ASP A 152 4.30 -15.33 -11.28
C ASP A 152 3.05 -14.85 -12.02
N LEU A 153 2.21 -14.07 -11.35
CA LEU A 153 1.03 -13.41 -11.96
C LEU A 153 1.39 -12.18 -12.80
N ILE A 154 2.57 -11.62 -12.58
CA ILE A 154 3.00 -10.39 -13.28
C ILE A 154 3.06 -10.63 -14.79
N GLY A 155 2.43 -9.72 -15.55
CA GLY A 155 2.36 -9.81 -17.02
C GLY A 155 1.23 -10.69 -17.55
N TYR A 156 0.42 -11.34 -16.68
CA TYR A 156 -0.80 -12.00 -17.14
C TYR A 156 -1.95 -10.99 -17.28
N PRO A 157 -2.83 -11.19 -18.27
CA PRO A 157 -4.03 -10.36 -18.38
C PRO A 157 -5.00 -10.70 -17.25
N ILE A 158 -5.48 -9.68 -16.53
CA ILE A 158 -6.46 -9.87 -15.44
C ILE A 158 -7.75 -10.52 -15.94
N ALA A 159 -8.11 -10.28 -17.19
CA ALA A 159 -9.28 -10.88 -17.84
C ALA A 159 -9.24 -12.41 -17.91
N ALA A 160 -8.06 -13.04 -17.82
CA ALA A 160 -7.93 -14.49 -17.78
C ALA A 160 -8.47 -15.10 -16.47
N PHE A 161 -8.46 -14.32 -15.38
CA PHE A 161 -8.91 -14.73 -14.06
C PHE A 161 -10.27 -14.10 -13.69
N LEU A 162 -10.41 -12.81 -13.98
CA LEU A 162 -11.56 -11.96 -13.59
C LEU A 162 -11.96 -11.09 -14.78
N PRO A 163 -12.73 -11.61 -15.75
CA PRO A 163 -13.11 -10.89 -16.96
C PRO A 163 -13.86 -9.59 -16.69
N GLU A 164 -14.71 -9.57 -15.67
CA GLU A 164 -15.52 -8.41 -15.31
C GLU A 164 -14.66 -7.23 -14.79
N LEU A 165 -13.57 -7.52 -14.11
CA LEU A 165 -12.66 -6.49 -13.59
C LEU A 165 -11.94 -5.75 -14.72
N HIS A 166 -11.70 -6.41 -15.86
CA HIS A 166 -11.10 -5.75 -17.03
C HIS A 166 -11.99 -4.64 -17.58
N HIS A 167 -13.32 -4.79 -17.50
CA HIS A 167 -14.25 -3.76 -17.96
C HIS A 167 -14.21 -2.50 -17.08
N ALA A 168 -13.84 -2.63 -15.80
CA ALA A 168 -13.72 -1.50 -14.88
C ALA A 168 -12.58 -0.54 -15.28
N LEU A 169 -11.54 -1.00 -15.98
CA LEU A 169 -10.46 -0.17 -16.52
C LEU A 169 -10.93 0.78 -17.62
N ARG A 170 -12.00 0.42 -18.35
CA ARG A 170 -12.53 1.19 -19.48
C ARG A 170 -13.47 2.32 -19.07
N TRP A 171 -13.74 2.51 -17.80
CA TRP A 171 -14.55 3.63 -17.30
C TRP A 171 -13.70 4.91 -17.24
N GLU A 172 -13.41 5.46 -18.39
CA GLU A 172 -12.49 6.57 -18.64
C GLU A 172 -12.86 7.92 -18.00
N GLN A 173 -14.04 8.06 -17.39
CA GLN A 173 -14.57 9.39 -17.00
C GLN A 173 -14.51 9.74 -15.51
N ALA A 174 -14.04 8.87 -14.63
CA ALA A 174 -13.94 9.21 -13.21
C ALA A 174 -12.50 9.24 -12.71
N PRO A 175 -11.99 10.39 -12.23
CA PRO A 175 -10.58 10.55 -11.82
C PRO A 175 -10.17 9.72 -10.61
N GLN A 176 -11.10 9.24 -9.80
CA GLN A 176 -10.89 8.28 -8.71
C GLN A 176 -12.24 7.60 -8.41
N PHE A 177 -12.44 6.41 -8.93
CA PHE A 177 -13.64 5.64 -8.68
C PHE A 177 -13.32 4.51 -7.69
N ARG A 178 -14.15 4.36 -6.66
CA ARG A 178 -14.11 3.24 -5.73
C ARG A 178 -15.41 2.48 -5.82
N ALA A 179 -15.32 1.19 -6.05
CA ALA A 179 -16.49 0.32 -6.08
C ALA A 179 -16.20 -1.04 -5.47
N SER A 180 -17.25 -1.75 -5.13
CA SER A 180 -17.20 -3.16 -4.84
C SER A 180 -18.13 -3.90 -5.80
N MET A 181 -17.71 -5.08 -6.21
CA MET A 181 -18.49 -5.96 -7.07
C MET A 181 -18.27 -7.40 -6.68
N GLN A 182 -19.26 -8.21 -6.90
CA GLN A 182 -19.14 -9.65 -6.80
C GLN A 182 -19.19 -10.22 -8.22
N CYS A 183 -18.23 -11.07 -8.55
CA CYS A 183 -18.15 -11.67 -9.88
C CYS A 183 -17.64 -13.10 -9.82
N ARG A 184 -17.84 -13.84 -10.91
CA ARG A 184 -17.26 -15.16 -11.10
C ARG A 184 -15.88 -15.04 -11.73
N GLY A 185 -14.91 -15.72 -11.10
CA GLY A 185 -13.55 -15.84 -11.59
C GLY A 185 -13.20 -17.28 -11.93
N GLN A 186 -12.05 -17.44 -12.56
CA GLN A 186 -11.45 -18.73 -12.85
C GLN A 186 -9.99 -18.72 -12.43
N ARG A 187 -9.56 -19.70 -11.65
CA ARG A 187 -8.16 -19.87 -11.29
C ARG A 187 -7.36 -20.37 -12.50
N GLY A 188 -6.05 -20.22 -12.47
CA GLY A 188 -5.19 -20.72 -13.55
C GLY A 188 -5.26 -22.23 -13.78
N ASN A 189 -5.65 -23.02 -12.79
CA ASN A 189 -5.93 -24.45 -12.92
C ASN A 189 -7.28 -24.78 -13.58
N GLY A 190 -8.12 -23.77 -13.87
CA GLY A 190 -9.44 -23.91 -14.47
C GLY A 190 -10.58 -24.02 -13.45
N GLU A 191 -10.31 -23.99 -12.16
CA GLU A 191 -11.31 -24.05 -11.10
C GLU A 191 -12.08 -22.73 -11.01
N PRO A 192 -13.43 -22.75 -11.07
CA PRO A 192 -14.22 -21.54 -10.91
C PRO A 192 -14.30 -21.15 -9.42
N PHE A 193 -14.35 -19.84 -9.14
CA PHE A 193 -14.55 -19.29 -7.81
C PHE A 193 -15.43 -18.04 -7.87
N THR A 194 -16.03 -17.69 -6.73
CA THR A 194 -16.76 -16.42 -6.59
C THR A 194 -15.87 -15.43 -5.84
N ALA A 195 -15.62 -14.30 -6.47
CA ALA A 195 -14.82 -13.22 -5.92
C ALA A 195 -15.69 -12.07 -5.44
N ASP A 196 -15.41 -11.59 -4.22
CA ASP A 196 -15.85 -10.27 -3.77
C ASP A 196 -14.67 -9.30 -3.93
N ILE A 197 -14.83 -8.27 -4.74
CA ILE A 197 -13.75 -7.41 -5.20
C ILE A 197 -14.03 -5.98 -4.78
N TRP A 198 -13.08 -5.38 -4.06
CA TRP A 198 -13.00 -3.94 -3.82
C TRP A 198 -11.92 -3.37 -4.71
N PHE A 199 -12.24 -2.42 -5.55
CA PHE A 199 -11.26 -1.82 -6.46
C PHE A 199 -11.34 -0.30 -6.49
N SER A 200 -10.23 0.32 -6.85
CA SER A 200 -10.12 1.75 -7.13
C SER A 200 -9.25 2.00 -8.35
N THR A 201 -9.65 2.98 -9.15
CA THR A 201 -8.83 3.46 -10.26
C THR A 201 -7.99 4.65 -9.80
N TYR A 202 -6.75 4.73 -10.28
CA TYR A 202 -5.84 5.85 -10.05
C TYR A 202 -5.04 6.15 -11.32
N ARG A 203 -4.32 7.27 -11.34
CA ARG A 203 -3.43 7.61 -12.47
C ARG A 203 -1.99 7.63 -12.01
N GLU A 204 -1.15 6.96 -12.75
CA GLU A 204 0.30 6.99 -12.61
C GLU A 204 0.91 7.41 -13.94
N ASN A 205 1.76 8.45 -13.96
CA ASN A 205 2.30 9.02 -15.18
C ASN A 205 1.26 9.34 -16.26
N ASN A 206 0.07 9.77 -15.82
CA ASN A 206 -1.11 10.06 -16.67
C ASN A 206 -1.79 8.82 -17.30
N ALA A 207 -1.30 7.60 -17.06
CA ALA A 207 -1.93 6.35 -17.47
C ALA A 207 -2.91 5.86 -16.39
N PRO A 208 -4.08 5.30 -16.78
CA PRO A 208 -5.03 4.74 -15.83
C PRO A 208 -4.53 3.39 -15.30
N HIS A 209 -4.59 3.22 -13.98
CA HIS A 209 -4.28 1.98 -13.29
C HIS A 209 -5.45 1.60 -12.39
N LEU A 210 -5.56 0.32 -12.08
CA LEU A 210 -6.57 -0.22 -11.17
C LEU A 210 -5.87 -0.99 -10.05
N ALA A 211 -6.21 -0.67 -8.81
CA ALA A 211 -5.85 -1.47 -7.64
C ALA A 211 -7.08 -2.22 -7.16
N ALA A 212 -6.95 -3.53 -6.93
CA ALA A 212 -8.03 -4.38 -6.46
C ALA A 212 -7.60 -5.25 -5.27
N ILE A 213 -8.53 -5.42 -4.34
CA ILE A 213 -8.48 -6.40 -3.26
C ILE A 213 -9.55 -7.44 -3.58
N ILE A 214 -9.14 -8.70 -3.61
CA ILE A 214 -9.98 -9.82 -4.02
C ILE A 214 -10.11 -10.78 -2.84
N ALA A 215 -11.34 -11.11 -2.45
CA ALA A 215 -11.65 -12.16 -1.48
C ALA A 215 -12.40 -13.30 -2.17
N ASP A 216 -11.98 -14.53 -1.88
CA ASP A 216 -12.74 -15.72 -2.28
C ASP A 216 -13.89 -15.94 -1.29
N VAL A 217 -15.09 -15.93 -1.80
CA VAL A 217 -16.32 -16.14 -1.01
C VAL A 217 -17.06 -17.41 -1.45
N THR A 218 -16.39 -18.32 -2.15
CA THR A 218 -16.98 -19.55 -2.69
C THR A 218 -17.52 -20.45 -1.58
N GLU A 219 -16.76 -20.65 -0.51
CA GLU A 219 -17.17 -21.49 0.63
C GLU A 219 -18.29 -20.86 1.45
N ASP A 220 -18.22 -19.52 1.67
CA ASP A 220 -19.26 -18.80 2.40
C ASP A 220 -20.60 -18.88 1.68
N GLN A 221 -20.61 -18.78 0.35
CA GLN A 221 -21.83 -18.95 -0.44
C GLN A 221 -22.34 -20.41 -0.45
N ALA A 222 -21.44 -21.38 -0.51
CA ALA A 222 -21.83 -22.79 -0.43
C ALA A 222 -22.46 -23.11 0.93
N LEU A 223 -21.93 -22.54 2.01
CA LEU A 223 -22.51 -22.64 3.36
C LEU A 223 -23.88 -21.93 3.45
N GLU A 224 -24.02 -20.74 2.86
CA GLU A 224 -25.29 -20.04 2.81
C GLU A 224 -26.33 -20.78 1.97
N VAL A 225 -25.96 -21.36 0.83
CA VAL A 225 -26.86 -22.17 -0.02
C VAL A 225 -27.24 -23.46 0.71
N SER A 226 -26.28 -24.18 1.30
CA SER A 226 -26.58 -25.41 2.07
C SER A 226 -27.42 -25.14 3.31
N THR A 227 -27.23 -23.98 3.95
CA THR A 227 -28.08 -23.55 5.08
C THR A 227 -29.44 -23.08 4.61
N ARG A 228 -29.58 -22.60 3.37
CA ARG A 228 -30.86 -22.28 2.73
C ARG A 228 -31.61 -23.55 2.27
N GLU A 229 -30.91 -24.52 1.70
CA GLU A 229 -31.48 -25.81 1.28
C GLU A 229 -31.92 -26.69 2.47
N SER A 230 -31.25 -26.56 3.61
CA SER A 230 -31.63 -27.25 4.85
C SER A 230 -32.70 -26.51 5.68
N ARG A 231 -33.08 -25.29 5.28
CA ARG A 231 -34.28 -24.63 5.83
C ARG A 231 -35.52 -25.18 5.11
N GLU A 232 -36.30 -25.98 5.81
CA GLU A 232 -37.69 -26.24 5.39
C GLU A 232 -38.35 -24.91 4.99
N PRO A 233 -39.17 -24.88 3.92
CA PRO A 233 -39.86 -23.66 3.51
C PRO A 233 -40.58 -23.09 4.72
N GLN A 234 -40.05 -22.03 5.30
CA GLN A 234 -40.66 -21.41 6.47
C GLN A 234 -41.99 -20.78 6.02
N VAL A 235 -43.06 -21.46 6.33
CA VAL A 235 -44.40 -21.00 6.02
C VAL A 235 -44.63 -19.69 6.78
N LEU A 236 -44.84 -18.62 6.02
CA LEU A 236 -45.22 -17.33 6.59
C LEU A 236 -46.68 -17.46 7.11
N SER A 237 -46.91 -16.94 8.30
CA SER A 237 -48.29 -16.78 8.78
C SER A 237 -49.03 -15.76 7.91
N THR A 238 -50.35 -15.84 7.89
CA THR A 238 -51.19 -14.87 7.15
C THR A 238 -50.84 -13.44 7.49
N ARG A 239 -50.56 -13.15 8.76
CA ARG A 239 -50.18 -11.83 9.23
C ARG A 239 -48.79 -11.38 8.72
N GLU A 240 -47.84 -12.29 8.69
CA GLU A 240 -46.48 -12.02 8.15
C GLU A 240 -46.55 -11.77 6.65
N THR A 241 -47.36 -12.51 5.93
CA THR A 241 -47.61 -12.33 4.50
C THR A 241 -48.23 -10.96 4.21
N ASP A 242 -49.25 -10.55 4.96
CA ASP A 242 -49.87 -9.25 4.75
C ASP A 242 -48.93 -8.08 5.05
N VAL A 243 -48.15 -8.18 6.13
CA VAL A 243 -47.10 -7.17 6.43
C VAL A 243 -46.08 -7.13 5.32
N LEU A 244 -45.58 -8.28 4.82
CA LEU A 244 -44.59 -8.37 3.76
C LEU A 244 -45.11 -7.77 2.44
N ARG A 245 -46.38 -8.04 2.10
CA ARG A 245 -47.06 -7.50 0.91
C ARG A 245 -47.11 -5.96 0.94
N LEU A 246 -47.51 -5.39 2.08
CA LEU A 246 -47.55 -3.94 2.26
C LEU A 246 -46.18 -3.31 2.32
N LEU A 247 -45.17 -4.03 2.86
CA LEU A 247 -43.78 -3.62 2.87
C LEU A 247 -43.21 -3.47 1.45
N VAL A 248 -43.46 -4.45 0.57
CA VAL A 248 -43.03 -4.43 -0.83
C VAL A 248 -43.68 -3.27 -1.61
N GLN A 249 -44.89 -2.88 -1.24
CA GLN A 249 -45.56 -1.68 -1.77
C GLN A 249 -44.91 -0.36 -1.28
N GLY A 250 -43.92 -0.42 -0.39
CA GLY A 250 -43.18 0.76 0.09
C GLY A 250 -43.78 1.44 1.31
N LEU A 251 -44.82 0.91 1.92
CA LEU A 251 -45.48 1.54 3.08
C LEU A 251 -44.58 1.53 4.31
N THR A 252 -44.61 2.59 5.09
CA THR A 252 -43.95 2.70 6.39
C THR A 252 -44.64 1.84 7.46
N ASN A 253 -43.96 1.52 8.57
CA ASN A 253 -44.56 0.73 9.65
C ASN A 253 -45.84 1.34 10.22
N LYS A 254 -45.90 2.67 10.26
CA LYS A 254 -47.13 3.42 10.70
C LYS A 254 -48.26 3.24 9.72
N GLU A 255 -48.02 3.33 8.42
CA GLU A 255 -49.02 3.14 7.36
C GLU A 255 -49.49 1.69 7.28
N ILE A 256 -48.56 0.73 7.45
CA ILE A 256 -48.91 -0.72 7.54
C ILE A 256 -49.82 -0.95 8.75
N GLY A 257 -49.47 -0.38 9.91
CA GLY A 257 -50.26 -0.48 11.12
C GLY A 257 -51.69 0.05 10.93
N ALA A 258 -51.79 1.24 10.34
CA ALA A 258 -53.10 1.87 10.04
C ALA A 258 -53.94 1.05 9.05
N ARG A 259 -53.32 0.39 8.05
CA ARG A 259 -53.99 -0.38 7.04
C ARG A 259 -54.45 -1.77 7.53
N MET A 260 -53.72 -2.32 8.50
CA MET A 260 -54.04 -3.62 9.12
C MET A 260 -54.81 -3.52 10.44
N ASP A 261 -55.12 -2.32 10.88
CA ASP A 261 -55.77 -2.03 12.17
C ASP A 261 -54.97 -2.61 13.38
N ILE A 262 -53.67 -2.40 13.37
CA ILE A 262 -52.74 -2.83 14.43
C ILE A 262 -51.78 -1.69 14.82
N SER A 263 -51.20 -1.78 16.00
CA SER A 263 -50.21 -0.78 16.44
C SER A 263 -48.91 -0.84 15.63
N GLU A 264 -48.23 0.30 15.49
CA GLU A 264 -46.89 0.35 14.87
C GLU A 264 -45.89 -0.60 15.55
N SER A 265 -46.00 -0.76 16.88
CA SER A 265 -45.17 -1.71 17.63
C SER A 265 -45.42 -3.16 17.24
N ALA A 266 -46.69 -3.52 16.95
CA ALA A 266 -47.00 -4.85 16.47
C ALA A 266 -46.42 -5.11 15.07
N VAL A 267 -46.41 -4.10 14.17
CA VAL A 267 -45.75 -4.20 12.87
C VAL A 267 -44.24 -4.36 13.04
N LYS A 268 -43.59 -3.60 13.94
CA LYS A 268 -42.15 -3.74 14.23
C LYS A 268 -41.79 -5.16 14.70
N ASN A 269 -42.62 -5.75 15.58
CA ASN A 269 -42.41 -7.12 16.04
C ASN A 269 -42.52 -8.13 14.89
N THR A 270 -43.53 -7.99 14.04
CA THR A 270 -43.71 -8.85 12.85
C THR A 270 -42.54 -8.69 11.89
N MET A 271 -42.04 -7.46 11.70
CA MET A 271 -40.84 -7.20 10.90
C MET A 271 -39.58 -7.87 11.45
N GLN A 272 -39.38 -7.90 12.78
CA GLN A 272 -38.28 -8.64 13.40
C GLN A 272 -38.39 -10.15 13.14
N GLN A 273 -39.57 -10.71 13.21
CA GLN A 273 -39.80 -12.12 12.88
C GLN A 273 -39.49 -12.40 11.40
N LEU A 274 -39.95 -11.51 10.49
CA LEU A 274 -39.64 -11.60 9.08
C LEU A 274 -38.15 -11.49 8.79
N PHE A 275 -37.41 -10.58 9.46
CA PHE A 275 -35.95 -10.51 9.37
C PHE A 275 -35.30 -11.82 9.81
N GLY A 276 -35.73 -12.42 10.91
CA GLY A 276 -35.25 -13.71 11.39
C GLY A 276 -35.53 -14.85 10.40
N LYS A 277 -36.74 -14.90 9.88
CA LYS A 277 -37.16 -15.92 8.90
C LYS A 277 -36.44 -15.78 7.55
N ALA A 278 -36.31 -14.55 7.04
CA ALA A 278 -35.63 -14.28 5.80
C ALA A 278 -34.08 -14.28 5.92
N GLY A 279 -33.57 -14.35 7.15
CA GLY A 279 -32.10 -14.31 7.38
C GLY A 279 -31.44 -12.97 7.01
N VAL A 280 -32.19 -11.87 7.05
CA VAL A 280 -31.72 -10.54 6.64
C VAL A 280 -31.74 -9.57 7.82
N ARG A 281 -30.98 -8.47 7.70
CA ARG A 281 -30.82 -7.48 8.77
C ARG A 281 -31.41 -6.11 8.44
N THR A 282 -31.71 -5.85 7.16
CA THR A 282 -32.18 -4.54 6.71
C THR A 282 -33.49 -4.66 5.96
N ARG A 283 -34.32 -3.58 5.99
CA ARG A 283 -35.58 -3.47 5.27
C ARG A 283 -35.39 -3.69 3.75
N SER A 284 -34.36 -3.11 3.16
CA SER A 284 -34.08 -3.25 1.72
C SER A 284 -33.72 -4.68 1.34
N GLN A 285 -32.95 -5.38 2.18
CA GLN A 285 -32.68 -6.82 1.98
C GLN A 285 -33.92 -7.66 2.07
N LEU A 286 -34.83 -7.37 3.02
CA LEU A 286 -36.08 -8.09 3.15
C LEU A 286 -36.99 -7.90 1.93
N VAL A 287 -37.10 -6.70 1.40
CA VAL A 287 -37.84 -6.42 0.16
C VAL A 287 -37.25 -7.20 -1.01
N ARG A 288 -35.92 -7.27 -1.15
CA ARG A 288 -35.28 -8.07 -2.20
C ARG A 288 -35.61 -9.56 -2.08
N VAL A 289 -35.42 -10.13 -0.90
CA VAL A 289 -35.74 -11.54 -0.64
C VAL A 289 -37.24 -11.83 -0.87
N ALA A 290 -38.12 -10.91 -0.49
CA ALA A 290 -39.55 -11.03 -0.74
C ALA A 290 -39.89 -11.14 -2.23
N LEU A 291 -39.25 -10.34 -3.07
CA LEU A 291 -39.45 -10.35 -4.52
C LEU A 291 -38.84 -11.59 -5.21
N GLU A 292 -37.74 -12.13 -4.64
CA GLU A 292 -37.04 -13.30 -5.17
C GLU A 292 -37.67 -14.62 -4.74
N GLU A 293 -37.95 -14.81 -3.44
CA GLU A 293 -38.31 -16.09 -2.84
C GLU A 293 -39.85 -16.24 -2.56
N PHE A 294 -40.52 -15.13 -2.24
CA PHE A 294 -41.95 -15.13 -1.87
C PHE A 294 -42.85 -14.59 -2.97
N ARG A 295 -42.41 -14.56 -4.22
CA ARG A 295 -43.14 -14.02 -5.37
C ARG A 295 -44.51 -14.69 -5.56
N ASN A 296 -44.66 -15.97 -5.18
CA ASN A 296 -45.92 -16.73 -5.30
C ASN A 296 -46.92 -16.43 -4.16
N VAL A 297 -46.49 -15.68 -3.13
CA VAL A 297 -47.25 -15.34 -1.92
C VAL A 297 -47.62 -13.86 -1.90
N LEU A 298 -46.92 -13.03 -2.69
CA LEU A 298 -47.18 -11.61 -2.88
C LEU A 298 -48.18 -11.35 -3.98
#